data_e823dcf54efca9642b40c371605d80b7
#
_entry.id   e823dcf54efca9642b40c371605d80b7
#
_cell.length_a   1.000
_cell.length_b   1.000
_cell.length_c   1.000
_cell.angle_alpha   90.00
_cell.angle_beta   90.00
_cell.angle_gamma   90.00
#
_symmetry.space_group_name_H-M   'P 1'
#
loop_
_entity.id
_entity.type
_entity.pdbx_description
1 polymer ?
#
loop_
_entity_poly.entity_id
_entity_poly.type
_entity_poly.pdbx_seq_one_letter_code
_entity_poly.pdbx_strand_id
1 'polypeptide(L)'
;MRLFEQNPGGAPANLLTVASHMGYRTEFIGKVGKDMHGAFLKKTLEKEGIGVSNLIEDDSYFTTLAFVAIDENGEREFSFARKPGADTQLRADELNKDLLQNCKIFHFGSLSLTDQPAKDATLTAVKLAKEAGALISYDPNYRASLWSSEAAAAEAMKSMIPYADVMKVSDEESLLLTGEATYEAAADKLLGMGPKLIAVTLGSEGVLMATKEKKECIAGFSGTVRR
;
A
#
# COMPACT_ATOMS: atom_id res chain seq x y z
N MET A 1 30.10 -3.71 -17.56
CA MET A 1 29.67 -3.89 -16.15
C MET A 1 28.18 -3.53 -16.08
N ARG A 2 27.34 -4.40 -15.50
CA ARG A 2 25.93 -4.05 -15.23
C ARG A 2 25.85 -3.41 -13.85
N LEU A 3 25.19 -2.26 -13.76
CA LEU A 3 25.00 -1.51 -12.52
C LEU A 3 23.53 -1.60 -12.09
N PHE A 4 23.32 -1.67 -10.80
CA PHE A 4 21.99 -1.51 -10.19
C PHE A 4 21.97 -0.19 -9.44
N GLU A 5 20.90 0.58 -9.62
CA GLU A 5 20.63 1.77 -8.83
C GLU A 5 19.77 1.38 -7.65
N GLN A 6 20.16 1.84 -6.45
CA GLN A 6 19.38 1.61 -5.24
C GLN A 6 18.38 2.75 -5.04
N ASN A 7 17.10 2.42 -5.13
CA ASN A 7 16.00 3.36 -4.92
C ASN A 7 15.12 2.92 -3.76
N PRO A 8 14.64 3.84 -2.91
CA PRO A 8 13.62 3.50 -1.91
C PRO A 8 12.31 3.20 -2.62
N GLY A 9 11.53 2.27 -2.05
CA GLY A 9 10.24 1.87 -2.61
C GLY A 9 9.25 1.49 -1.52
N GLY A 10 8.05 1.10 -1.95
CA GLY A 10 6.94 0.72 -1.10
C GLY A 10 5.81 1.73 -1.15
N ALA A 11 4.63 1.30 -1.58
CA ALA A 11 3.48 2.20 -1.77
C ALA A 11 3.07 2.96 -0.50
N PRO A 12 2.99 2.33 0.69
CA PRO A 12 2.71 3.05 1.92
C PRO A 12 3.78 4.12 2.25
N ALA A 13 5.06 3.82 2.03
CA ALA A 13 6.14 4.78 2.26
C ALA A 13 6.04 5.99 1.33
N ASN A 14 5.73 5.75 0.05
CA ASN A 14 5.53 6.83 -0.93
C ASN A 14 4.36 7.75 -0.54
N LEU A 15 3.25 7.19 -0.05
CA LEU A 15 2.12 7.97 0.46
C LEU A 15 2.54 8.83 1.65
N LEU A 16 3.26 8.24 2.61
CA LEU A 16 3.74 8.96 3.80
C LEU A 16 4.72 10.07 3.44
N THR A 17 5.58 9.87 2.44
CA THR A 17 6.50 10.92 1.93
C THR A 17 5.71 12.14 1.46
N VAL A 18 4.67 11.92 0.64
CA VAL A 18 3.81 13.03 0.18
C VAL A 18 3.12 13.70 1.37
N ALA A 19 2.56 12.93 2.29
CA ALA A 19 1.88 13.47 3.47
C ALA A 19 2.84 14.28 4.37
N SER A 20 4.07 13.80 4.57
CA SER A 20 5.10 14.51 5.33
C SER A 20 5.48 15.83 4.67
N HIS A 21 5.68 15.85 3.34
CA HIS A 21 5.97 17.07 2.59
C HIS A 21 4.81 18.06 2.60
N MET A 22 3.58 17.60 2.82
CA MET A 22 2.41 18.46 3.04
C MET A 22 2.31 18.99 4.48
N GLY A 23 3.27 18.66 5.36
CA GLY A 23 3.35 19.13 6.74
C GLY A 23 2.58 18.28 7.75
N TYR A 24 2.14 17.08 7.37
CA TYR A 24 1.52 16.15 8.31
C TYR A 24 2.56 15.33 9.06
N ARG A 25 2.30 15.06 10.34
CA ARG A 25 3.09 14.10 11.10
C ARG A 25 2.77 12.69 10.65
N THR A 26 3.77 11.95 10.24
CA THR A 26 3.67 10.61 9.68
C THR A 26 4.54 9.63 10.45
N GLU A 27 4.08 8.37 10.56
CA GLU A 27 4.80 7.26 11.19
C GLU A 27 4.68 6.02 10.30
N PHE A 28 5.79 5.30 10.13
CA PHE A 28 5.81 4.07 9.36
C PHE A 28 5.82 2.84 10.28
N ILE A 29 4.91 1.90 10.04
CA ILE A 29 4.88 0.59 10.69
C ILE A 29 5.35 -0.45 9.68
N GLY A 30 6.37 -1.21 10.02
CA GLY A 30 6.89 -2.24 9.14
C GLY A 30 8.09 -2.96 9.71
N LYS A 31 8.63 -3.88 8.91
CA LYS A 31 9.82 -4.66 9.29
C LYS A 31 10.79 -4.73 8.11
N VAL A 32 12.06 -4.52 8.40
CA VAL A 32 13.19 -4.64 7.46
C VAL A 32 14.25 -5.57 8.07
N GLY A 33 15.14 -6.09 7.26
CA GLY A 33 16.29 -6.82 7.76
C GLY A 33 17.30 -5.88 8.40
N LYS A 34 18.06 -6.39 9.35
CA LYS A 34 19.23 -5.70 9.91
C LYS A 34 20.42 -5.82 8.95
N ASP A 35 20.24 -5.25 7.79
CA ASP A 35 21.18 -5.28 6.67
C ASP A 35 21.36 -3.88 6.07
N MET A 36 22.23 -3.75 5.07
CA MET A 36 22.51 -2.46 4.43
C MET A 36 21.29 -1.85 3.75
N HIS A 37 20.34 -2.67 3.29
CA HIS A 37 19.13 -2.21 2.62
C HIS A 37 18.11 -1.71 3.62
N GLY A 38 17.95 -2.41 4.76
CA GLY A 38 17.11 -1.96 5.88
C GLY A 38 17.59 -0.64 6.46
N ALA A 39 18.90 -0.52 6.69
CA ALA A 39 19.52 0.73 7.14
C ALA A 39 19.31 1.89 6.15
N PHE A 40 19.41 1.61 4.84
CA PHE A 40 19.14 2.59 3.79
C PHE A 40 17.67 3.06 3.82
N LEU A 41 16.71 2.14 3.91
CA LEU A 41 15.28 2.46 3.95
C LEU A 41 14.93 3.28 5.19
N LYS A 42 15.43 2.88 6.37
CA LYS A 42 15.23 3.60 7.63
C LYS A 42 15.73 5.05 7.54
N LYS A 43 16.97 5.22 7.10
CA LYS A 43 17.57 6.53 6.91
C LYS A 43 16.82 7.38 5.89
N THR A 44 16.27 6.76 4.85
CA THR A 44 15.49 7.48 3.84
C THR A 44 14.18 7.97 4.44
N LEU A 45 13.43 7.14 5.17
CA LEU A 45 12.20 7.55 5.85
C LEU A 45 12.46 8.70 6.82
N GLU A 46 13.51 8.61 7.64
CA GLU A 46 13.92 9.69 8.55
C GLU A 46 14.23 10.99 7.82
N LYS A 47 14.95 10.92 6.69
CA LYS A 47 15.26 12.08 5.84
C LYS A 47 14.01 12.74 5.26
N GLU A 48 12.99 11.95 4.93
CA GLU A 48 11.69 12.44 4.45
C GLU A 48 10.78 12.92 5.59
N GLY A 49 11.28 12.97 6.83
CA GLY A 49 10.51 13.41 8.00
C GLY A 49 9.47 12.44 8.49
N ILE A 50 9.59 11.17 8.12
CA ILE A 50 8.67 10.09 8.55
C ILE A 50 9.23 9.45 9.81
N GLY A 51 8.41 9.33 10.85
CA GLY A 51 8.77 8.62 12.06
C GLY A 51 8.97 7.13 11.82
N VAL A 52 9.98 6.55 12.46
CA VAL A 52 10.38 5.15 12.33
C VAL A 52 10.34 4.40 13.66
N SER A 53 9.56 4.89 14.61
CA SER A 53 9.46 4.31 15.96
C SER A 53 8.90 2.88 15.97
N ASN A 54 8.19 2.48 14.92
CA ASN A 54 7.69 1.13 14.72
C ASN A 54 8.22 0.49 13.41
N LEU A 55 9.38 0.91 12.93
CA LEU A 55 10.15 0.20 11.91
C LEU A 55 11.12 -0.75 12.61
N ILE A 56 10.81 -2.04 12.54
CA ILE A 56 11.55 -3.11 13.24
C ILE A 56 12.69 -3.59 12.34
N GLU A 57 13.89 -3.71 12.91
CA GLU A 57 15.04 -4.32 12.25
C GLU A 57 15.18 -5.77 12.74
N ASP A 58 15.09 -6.72 11.81
CA ASP A 58 15.11 -8.17 12.11
C ASP A 58 16.47 -8.78 11.77
N ASP A 59 17.05 -9.55 12.74
CA ASP A 59 18.35 -10.19 12.56
C ASP A 59 18.26 -11.49 11.73
N SER A 60 17.07 -12.04 11.53
CA SER A 60 16.85 -13.37 10.93
C SER A 60 16.41 -13.33 9.49
N TYR A 61 15.79 -12.22 9.05
CA TYR A 61 15.21 -12.09 7.72
C TYR A 61 15.82 -10.91 6.97
N PHE A 62 16.03 -11.12 5.67
CA PHE A 62 16.60 -10.10 4.79
C PHE A 62 15.54 -9.06 4.37
N THR A 63 15.96 -7.83 4.15
CA THR A 63 15.10 -6.79 3.58
C THR A 63 14.61 -7.22 2.20
N THR A 64 13.32 -7.13 1.94
CA THR A 64 12.75 -7.41 0.61
C THR A 64 13.34 -6.49 -0.45
N LEU A 65 13.78 -7.06 -1.55
CA LEU A 65 14.26 -6.33 -2.72
C LEU A 65 13.31 -6.53 -3.90
N ALA A 66 13.00 -5.44 -4.57
CA ALA A 66 12.30 -5.45 -5.86
C ALA A 66 13.28 -5.02 -6.94
N PHE A 67 13.56 -5.90 -7.88
CA PHE A 67 14.34 -5.58 -9.08
C PHE A 67 13.38 -5.15 -10.18
N VAL A 68 13.67 -4.02 -10.80
CA VAL A 68 12.87 -3.49 -11.91
C VAL A 68 13.75 -3.52 -13.16
N ALA A 69 13.35 -4.28 -14.15
CA ALA A 69 13.88 -4.19 -15.49
C ALA A 69 12.93 -3.35 -16.35
N ILE A 70 13.51 -2.56 -17.24
CA ILE A 70 12.75 -1.81 -18.25
C ILE A 70 13.12 -2.42 -19.59
N ASP A 71 12.13 -2.90 -20.34
CA ASP A 71 12.35 -3.47 -21.66
C ASP A 71 12.52 -2.37 -22.73
N GLU A 72 12.73 -2.79 -23.99
CA GLU A 72 12.96 -1.90 -25.14
C GLU A 72 11.73 -1.01 -25.45
N ASN A 73 10.53 -1.41 -25.00
CA ASN A 73 9.27 -0.68 -25.16
C ASN A 73 8.99 0.27 -23.98
N GLY A 74 9.82 0.24 -22.92
CA GLY A 74 9.63 1.00 -21.70
C GLY A 74 8.72 0.32 -20.69
N GLU A 75 8.30 -0.94 -20.93
CA GLU A 75 7.53 -1.74 -19.99
C GLU A 75 8.38 -2.16 -18.80
N ARG A 76 7.75 -2.23 -17.62
CA ARG A 76 8.43 -2.56 -16.36
C ARG A 76 8.16 -4.01 -15.97
N GLU A 77 9.21 -4.80 -15.89
CA GLU A 77 9.17 -6.13 -15.30
C GLU A 77 9.68 -6.08 -13.86
N PHE A 78 8.96 -6.71 -12.95
CA PHE A 78 9.31 -6.77 -11.53
C PHE A 78 9.70 -8.18 -11.11
N SER A 79 10.84 -8.30 -10.44
CA SER A 79 11.28 -9.52 -9.77
C SER A 79 11.53 -9.24 -8.29
N PHE A 80 11.02 -10.10 -7.40
CA PHE A 80 11.10 -9.89 -5.95
C PHE A 80 11.95 -10.95 -5.26
N ALA A 81 12.91 -10.51 -4.45
CA ALA A 81 13.59 -11.33 -3.47
C ALA A 81 12.87 -11.18 -2.12
N ARG A 82 11.83 -12.04 -1.89
CA ARG A 82 10.85 -11.92 -0.78
C ARG A 82 10.34 -13.29 -0.29
N LYS A 83 11.21 -14.30 -0.17
CA LYS A 83 10.74 -15.65 0.23
C LYS A 83 11.62 -16.28 1.32
N PRO A 84 11.35 -15.95 2.61
CA PRO A 84 10.59 -14.82 3.13
C PRO A 84 11.42 -13.53 3.17
N GLY A 85 10.77 -12.38 3.00
CA GLY A 85 11.36 -11.09 3.31
C GLY A 85 10.97 -10.63 4.71
N ALA A 86 11.75 -9.76 5.33
CA ALA A 86 11.47 -9.27 6.68
C ALA A 86 10.07 -8.66 6.82
N ASP A 87 9.58 -7.96 5.78
CA ASP A 87 8.25 -7.37 5.74
C ASP A 87 7.09 -8.36 5.91
N THR A 88 7.29 -9.63 5.50
CA THR A 88 6.30 -10.69 5.70
C THR A 88 6.29 -11.25 7.13
N GLN A 89 7.27 -10.87 7.95
CA GLN A 89 7.51 -11.42 9.29
C GLN A 89 7.11 -10.45 10.42
N LEU A 90 6.43 -9.36 10.12
CA LEU A 90 5.85 -8.47 11.13
C LEU A 90 4.76 -9.22 11.91
N ARG A 91 4.87 -9.25 13.25
CA ARG A 91 3.91 -9.91 14.13
C ARG A 91 3.02 -8.90 14.84
N ALA A 92 1.82 -9.36 15.24
CA ALA A 92 0.85 -8.52 15.95
C ALA A 92 1.35 -8.04 17.33
N ASP A 93 2.21 -8.84 18.01
CA ASP A 93 2.80 -8.47 19.29
C ASP A 93 3.92 -7.42 19.18
N GLU A 94 4.41 -7.16 17.98
CA GLU A 94 5.42 -6.13 17.69
C GLU A 94 4.82 -4.76 17.36
N LEU A 95 3.49 -4.67 17.23
CA LEU A 95 2.80 -3.43 16.91
C LEU A 95 2.80 -2.44 18.07
N ASN A 96 3.14 -1.20 17.81
CA ASN A 96 2.99 -0.11 18.76
C ASN A 96 1.51 0.27 18.89
N LYS A 97 0.85 -0.23 19.94
CA LYS A 97 -0.57 -0.01 20.19
C LYS A 97 -0.90 1.46 20.44
N ASP A 98 -0.03 2.16 21.16
CA ASP A 98 -0.24 3.59 21.46
C ASP A 98 -0.25 4.41 20.17
N LEU A 99 0.64 4.10 19.22
CA LEU A 99 0.67 4.73 17.91
C LEU A 99 -0.64 4.50 17.15
N LEU A 100 -1.12 3.25 17.11
CA LEU A 100 -2.35 2.87 16.41
C LEU A 100 -3.61 3.49 17.05
N GLN A 101 -3.65 3.58 18.38
CA GLN A 101 -4.77 4.16 19.11
C GLN A 101 -4.83 5.69 19.04
N ASN A 102 -3.73 6.36 18.68
CA ASN A 102 -3.64 7.82 18.61
C ASN A 102 -3.51 8.35 17.19
N CYS A 103 -3.49 7.50 16.15
CA CYS A 103 -3.45 7.96 14.77
C CYS A 103 -4.82 8.49 14.34
N LYS A 104 -4.81 9.51 13.47
CA LYS A 104 -6.04 10.03 12.85
C LYS A 104 -6.42 9.26 11.60
N ILE A 105 -5.43 8.79 10.86
CA ILE A 105 -5.59 8.01 9.63
C ILE A 105 -4.62 6.83 9.71
N PHE A 106 -5.12 5.63 9.46
CA PHE A 106 -4.31 4.44 9.27
C PHE A 106 -4.42 4.00 7.82
N HIS A 107 -3.27 3.94 7.13
CA HIS A 107 -3.20 3.52 5.73
C HIS A 107 -2.49 2.19 5.59
N PHE A 108 -3.01 1.32 4.73
CA PHE A 108 -2.39 0.03 4.43
C PHE A 108 -2.67 -0.41 2.98
N GLY A 109 -1.88 -1.39 2.51
CA GLY A 109 -2.03 -2.02 1.22
C GLY A 109 -2.23 -3.54 1.33
N SER A 110 -2.34 -4.23 0.20
CA SER A 110 -2.57 -5.68 0.20
C SER A 110 -1.29 -6.52 0.32
N LEU A 111 -0.11 -5.94 0.10
CA LEU A 111 1.12 -6.73 0.10
C LEU A 111 1.51 -7.27 1.47
N SER A 112 1.02 -6.68 2.55
CA SER A 112 1.14 -7.23 3.90
C SER A 112 0.12 -8.35 4.21
N LEU A 113 -0.77 -8.67 3.27
CA LEU A 113 -1.75 -9.76 3.39
C LEU A 113 -1.32 -11.04 2.67
N THR A 114 -0.18 -11.04 1.98
CA THR A 114 0.30 -12.18 1.18
C THR A 114 0.71 -13.37 2.02
N ASP A 115 1.28 -13.12 3.20
CA ASP A 115 1.92 -14.13 4.04
C ASP A 115 1.64 -13.90 5.52
N GLN A 116 1.72 -14.99 6.28
CA GLN A 116 1.75 -14.94 7.75
C GLN A 116 3.20 -14.74 8.25
N PRO A 117 3.39 -14.06 9.38
CA PRO A 117 2.40 -13.46 10.31
C PRO A 117 1.95 -12.04 9.94
N ALA A 118 2.49 -11.41 8.87
CA ALA A 118 2.19 -10.02 8.52
C ALA A 118 0.71 -9.77 8.24
N LYS A 119 0.00 -10.77 7.68
CA LYS A 119 -1.46 -10.69 7.47
C LYS A 119 -2.21 -10.47 8.78
N ASP A 120 -1.90 -11.25 9.82
CA ASP A 120 -2.55 -11.12 11.12
C ASP A 120 -2.16 -9.81 11.83
N ALA A 121 -0.90 -9.37 11.68
CA ALA A 121 -0.46 -8.08 12.18
C ALA A 121 -1.23 -6.93 11.51
N THR A 122 -1.39 -6.98 10.20
CA THR A 122 -2.14 -5.96 9.45
C THR A 122 -3.61 -5.91 9.88
N LEU A 123 -4.27 -7.07 9.99
CA LEU A 123 -5.66 -7.12 10.44
C LEU A 123 -5.81 -6.59 11.88
N THR A 124 -4.86 -6.92 12.75
CA THR A 124 -4.83 -6.43 14.14
C THR A 124 -4.65 -4.91 14.17
N ALA A 125 -3.71 -4.38 13.38
CA ALA A 125 -3.48 -2.94 13.31
C ALA A 125 -4.72 -2.18 12.80
N VAL A 126 -5.37 -2.67 11.74
CA VAL A 126 -6.61 -2.09 11.19
C VAL A 126 -7.71 -2.05 12.25
N LYS A 127 -7.92 -3.16 12.99
CA LYS A 127 -8.94 -3.22 14.04
C LYS A 127 -8.66 -2.25 15.17
N LEU A 128 -7.43 -2.23 15.70
CA LEU A 128 -7.04 -1.31 16.77
C LEU A 128 -7.21 0.16 16.39
N ALA A 129 -6.77 0.54 15.19
CA ALA A 129 -6.93 1.90 14.70
C ALA A 129 -8.41 2.28 14.51
N LYS A 130 -9.21 1.37 13.92
CA LYS A 130 -10.65 1.60 13.68
C LYS A 130 -11.43 1.71 14.98
N GLU A 131 -11.17 0.85 15.96
CA GLU A 131 -11.78 0.89 17.30
C GLU A 131 -11.44 2.18 18.05
N ALA A 132 -10.26 2.74 17.83
CA ALA A 132 -9.85 4.03 18.37
C ALA A 132 -10.43 5.23 17.60
N GLY A 133 -11.18 5.01 16.53
CA GLY A 133 -11.84 6.07 15.75
C GLY A 133 -10.99 6.67 14.63
N ALA A 134 -9.87 6.03 14.27
CA ALA A 134 -9.08 6.44 13.11
C ALA A 134 -9.84 6.19 11.80
N LEU A 135 -9.64 7.07 10.81
CA LEU A 135 -10.08 6.85 9.45
C LEU A 135 -9.17 5.79 8.80
N ILE A 136 -9.77 4.77 8.21
CA ILE A 136 -9.03 3.69 7.55
C ILE A 136 -8.94 3.97 6.06
N SER A 137 -7.71 4.11 5.58
CA SER A 137 -7.38 4.30 4.16
C SER A 137 -6.77 3.02 3.58
N TYR A 138 -7.30 2.54 2.47
CA TYR A 138 -6.89 1.29 1.85
C TYR A 138 -6.56 1.49 0.37
N ASP A 139 -5.35 1.07 -0.04
CA ASP A 139 -4.95 0.93 -1.43
C ASP A 139 -4.46 -0.52 -1.65
N PRO A 140 -5.23 -1.40 -2.30
CA PRO A 140 -4.81 -2.77 -2.56
C PRO A 140 -3.42 -2.85 -3.19
N ASN A 141 -3.15 -2.02 -4.17
CA ASN A 141 -1.88 -1.96 -4.89
C ASN A 141 -1.43 -3.37 -5.33
N TYR A 142 -2.30 -4.05 -6.05
CA TYR A 142 -2.15 -5.44 -6.47
C TYR A 142 -0.87 -5.68 -7.27
N ARG A 143 -0.19 -6.77 -6.96
CA ARG A 143 0.99 -7.24 -7.69
C ARG A 143 0.88 -8.74 -7.89
N ALA A 144 0.46 -9.17 -9.08
CA ALA A 144 0.16 -10.56 -9.40
C ALA A 144 1.31 -11.53 -9.02
N SER A 145 2.55 -11.12 -9.24
CA SER A 145 3.74 -11.94 -8.98
C SER A 145 4.00 -12.27 -7.49
N LEU A 146 3.30 -11.59 -6.56
CA LEU A 146 3.45 -11.82 -5.12
C LEU A 146 2.34 -12.71 -4.53
N TRP A 147 1.40 -13.15 -5.34
CA TRP A 147 0.28 -13.98 -4.89
C TRP A 147 0.37 -15.38 -5.49
N SER A 148 -0.20 -16.35 -4.79
CA SER A 148 -0.29 -17.73 -5.28
C SER A 148 -1.24 -17.89 -6.46
N SER A 149 -2.27 -17.03 -6.52
CA SER A 149 -3.22 -16.91 -7.62
C SER A 149 -3.99 -15.59 -7.55
N GLU A 150 -4.58 -15.17 -8.67
CA GLU A 150 -5.46 -13.99 -8.71
C GLU A 150 -6.68 -14.17 -7.79
N ALA A 151 -7.25 -15.37 -7.72
CA ALA A 151 -8.37 -15.67 -6.84
C ALA A 151 -8.00 -15.47 -5.35
N ALA A 152 -6.82 -15.95 -4.93
CA ALA A 152 -6.34 -15.77 -3.56
C ALA A 152 -6.09 -14.28 -3.24
N ALA A 153 -5.55 -13.54 -4.20
CA ALA A 153 -5.37 -12.09 -4.08
C ALA A 153 -6.72 -11.38 -3.93
N ALA A 154 -7.66 -11.66 -4.84
CA ALA A 154 -8.98 -11.05 -4.81
C ALA A 154 -9.74 -11.34 -3.51
N GLU A 155 -9.68 -12.58 -3.00
CA GLU A 155 -10.28 -12.94 -1.72
C GLU A 155 -9.66 -12.16 -0.56
N ALA A 156 -8.34 -12.14 -0.46
CA ALA A 156 -7.64 -11.43 0.60
C ALA A 156 -7.91 -9.92 0.53
N MET A 157 -7.86 -9.32 -0.65
CA MET A 157 -8.14 -7.89 -0.84
C MET A 157 -9.58 -7.54 -0.49
N LYS A 158 -10.58 -8.35 -0.94
CA LYS A 158 -12.00 -8.15 -0.63
C LYS A 158 -12.29 -8.23 0.86
N SER A 159 -11.59 -9.10 1.59
CA SER A 159 -11.80 -9.28 3.04
C SER A 159 -11.51 -8.00 3.85
N MET A 160 -10.72 -7.08 3.30
CA MET A 160 -10.34 -5.85 3.97
C MET A 160 -11.23 -4.65 3.60
N ILE A 161 -12.01 -4.71 2.52
CA ILE A 161 -12.86 -3.61 2.07
C ILE A 161 -13.84 -3.12 3.15
N PRO A 162 -14.51 -3.99 3.93
CA PRO A 162 -15.45 -3.55 4.96
C PRO A 162 -14.83 -2.72 6.10
N TYR A 163 -13.51 -2.79 6.24
CA TYR A 163 -12.80 -1.98 7.24
C TYR A 163 -12.48 -0.57 6.74
N ALA A 164 -12.37 -0.38 5.42
CA ALA A 164 -11.96 0.88 4.83
C ALA A 164 -13.05 1.95 4.89
N ASP A 165 -12.66 3.20 5.20
CA ASP A 165 -13.49 4.39 5.06
C ASP A 165 -13.20 5.09 3.72
N VAL A 166 -11.94 5.09 3.29
CA VAL A 166 -11.47 5.60 2.01
C VAL A 166 -10.70 4.50 1.28
N MET A 167 -11.00 4.30 0.02
CA MET A 167 -10.30 3.29 -0.78
C MET A 167 -9.85 3.90 -2.12
N LYS A 168 -8.59 3.69 -2.47
CA LYS A 168 -8.06 3.97 -3.79
C LYS A 168 -7.82 2.64 -4.51
N VAL A 169 -8.21 2.57 -5.77
CA VAL A 169 -7.96 1.43 -6.65
C VAL A 169 -7.58 1.93 -8.04
N SER A 170 -6.90 1.13 -8.84
CA SER A 170 -6.87 1.33 -10.28
C SER A 170 -8.18 0.88 -10.92
N ASP A 171 -8.40 1.26 -12.19
CA ASP A 171 -9.51 0.72 -12.99
C ASP A 171 -9.47 -0.81 -13.04
N GLU A 172 -8.34 -1.42 -13.38
CA GLU A 172 -8.16 -2.88 -13.41
C GLU A 172 -8.45 -3.53 -12.05
N GLU A 173 -7.92 -2.97 -10.94
CA GLU A 173 -8.19 -3.48 -9.60
C GLU A 173 -9.67 -3.39 -9.25
N SER A 174 -10.36 -2.33 -9.65
CA SER A 174 -11.78 -2.13 -9.39
C SER A 174 -12.63 -3.20 -10.07
N LEU A 175 -12.30 -3.55 -11.32
CA LEU A 175 -12.97 -4.63 -12.06
C LEU A 175 -12.67 -6.00 -11.46
N LEU A 176 -11.41 -6.28 -11.12
CA LEU A 176 -10.98 -7.51 -10.45
C LEU A 176 -11.72 -7.74 -9.13
N LEU A 177 -11.84 -6.70 -8.31
CA LEU A 177 -12.48 -6.79 -7.00
C LEU A 177 -13.99 -6.91 -7.07
N THR A 178 -14.63 -6.43 -8.11
CA THR A 178 -16.10 -6.37 -8.20
C THR A 178 -16.69 -7.32 -9.21
N GLY A 179 -15.96 -7.65 -10.26
CA GLY A 179 -16.47 -8.38 -11.43
C GLY A 179 -17.39 -7.53 -12.31
N GLU A 180 -17.45 -6.22 -12.11
CA GLU A 180 -18.23 -5.30 -12.94
C GLU A 180 -17.55 -5.05 -14.30
N ALA A 181 -18.32 -4.60 -15.28
CA ALA A 181 -17.82 -4.36 -16.63
C ALA A 181 -17.20 -2.96 -16.80
N THR A 182 -17.52 -2.01 -15.90
CA THR A 182 -17.02 -0.64 -15.95
C THR A 182 -16.56 -0.19 -14.56
N TYR A 183 -15.59 0.73 -14.52
CA TYR A 183 -15.07 1.26 -13.29
C TYR A 183 -16.10 2.11 -12.51
N GLU A 184 -17.07 2.72 -13.18
CA GLU A 184 -18.17 3.45 -12.52
C GLU A 184 -19.10 2.50 -11.78
N ALA A 185 -19.46 1.35 -12.37
CA ALA A 185 -20.25 0.32 -11.71
C ALA A 185 -19.47 -0.36 -10.58
N ALA A 186 -18.15 -0.57 -10.80
CA ALA A 186 -17.25 -1.08 -9.79
C ALA A 186 -17.18 -0.15 -8.58
N ALA A 187 -17.08 1.17 -8.80
CA ALA A 187 -17.07 2.15 -7.72
C ALA A 187 -18.36 2.10 -6.89
N ASP A 188 -19.54 2.00 -7.51
CA ASP A 188 -20.83 1.85 -6.81
C ASP A 188 -20.85 0.59 -5.94
N LYS A 189 -20.38 -0.52 -6.49
CA LYS A 189 -20.34 -1.79 -5.77
C LYS A 189 -19.37 -1.73 -4.58
N LEU A 190 -18.18 -1.14 -4.76
CA LEU A 190 -17.22 -0.94 -3.69
C LEU A 190 -17.79 -0.04 -2.57
N LEU A 191 -18.50 1.04 -2.92
CA LEU A 191 -19.21 1.88 -1.94
C LEU A 191 -20.27 1.09 -1.15
N GLY A 192 -20.90 0.11 -1.79
CA GLY A 192 -21.84 -0.80 -1.13
C GLY A 192 -21.18 -1.78 -0.15
N MET A 193 -19.85 -1.98 -0.26
CA MET A 193 -19.10 -2.92 0.58
C MET A 193 -18.51 -2.30 1.86
N GLY A 194 -18.60 -0.97 2.05
CA GLY A 194 -18.14 -0.34 3.29
C GLY A 194 -17.55 1.07 3.14
N PRO A 195 -16.66 1.31 2.19
CA PRO A 195 -16.03 2.63 2.03
C PRO A 195 -17.05 3.76 1.80
N LYS A 196 -16.70 4.95 2.28
CA LYS A 196 -17.49 6.19 2.08
C LYS A 196 -17.00 6.99 0.87
N LEU A 197 -15.75 6.79 0.51
CA LEU A 197 -15.10 7.43 -0.62
C LEU A 197 -14.24 6.42 -1.37
N ILE A 198 -14.45 6.36 -2.69
CA ILE A 198 -13.64 5.58 -3.63
C ILE A 198 -12.93 6.53 -4.59
N ALA A 199 -11.64 6.32 -4.78
CA ALA A 199 -10.86 6.94 -5.83
C ALA A 199 -10.42 5.85 -6.84
N VAL A 200 -10.95 5.88 -8.06
CA VAL A 200 -10.51 4.98 -9.13
C VAL A 200 -9.55 5.75 -10.03
N THR A 201 -8.30 5.35 -10.05
CA THR A 201 -7.27 5.97 -10.91
C THR A 201 -7.33 5.40 -12.32
N LEU A 202 -7.30 6.29 -13.32
CA LEU A 202 -7.50 6.01 -14.75
C LEU A 202 -6.24 6.36 -15.56
N GLY A 203 -5.08 6.17 -14.97
CA GLY A 203 -3.80 6.51 -15.61
C GLY A 203 -3.74 7.99 -16.00
N SER A 204 -3.44 8.28 -17.27
CA SER A 204 -3.33 9.65 -17.78
C SER A 204 -4.68 10.39 -17.87
N GLU A 205 -5.80 9.67 -17.84
CA GLU A 205 -7.14 10.27 -17.90
C GLU A 205 -7.52 10.94 -16.57
N GLY A 206 -6.88 10.54 -15.45
CA GLY A 206 -7.10 11.17 -14.17
C GLY A 206 -7.68 10.22 -13.13
N VAL A 207 -8.71 10.65 -12.40
CA VAL A 207 -9.31 9.88 -11.32
C VAL A 207 -10.81 10.09 -11.23
N LEU A 208 -11.57 9.02 -11.07
CA LEU A 208 -12.97 9.07 -10.64
C LEU A 208 -13.02 9.08 -9.11
N MET A 209 -13.55 10.17 -8.55
CA MET A 209 -13.89 10.26 -7.13
C MET A 209 -15.39 9.95 -6.96
N ALA A 210 -15.72 8.97 -6.12
CA ALA A 210 -17.10 8.52 -5.92
C ALA A 210 -17.48 8.42 -4.44
N THR A 211 -18.59 9.01 -4.09
CA THR A 211 -19.34 8.78 -2.84
C THR A 211 -20.73 8.25 -3.19
N LYS A 212 -21.55 7.93 -2.19
CA LYS A 212 -22.96 7.52 -2.43
C LYS A 212 -23.80 8.65 -3.04
N GLU A 213 -23.43 9.91 -2.82
CA GLU A 213 -24.18 11.09 -3.24
C GLU A 213 -23.66 11.68 -4.55
N LYS A 214 -22.37 11.55 -4.83
CA LYS A 214 -21.72 12.24 -5.94
C LYS A 214 -20.61 11.41 -6.57
N LYS A 215 -20.49 11.52 -7.88
CA LYS A 215 -19.32 11.08 -8.65
C LYS A 215 -18.76 12.27 -9.43
N GLU A 216 -17.43 12.35 -9.49
CA GLU A 216 -16.72 13.42 -10.20
C GLU A 216 -15.44 12.86 -10.82
N CYS A 217 -15.27 13.07 -12.12
CA CYS A 217 -14.02 12.78 -12.79
C CYS A 217 -13.12 14.02 -12.75
N ILE A 218 -11.93 13.84 -12.19
CA ILE A 218 -10.89 14.88 -12.15
C ILE A 218 -9.86 14.50 -13.20
N ALA A 219 -9.67 15.36 -14.19
CA ALA A 219 -8.74 15.12 -15.29
C ALA A 219 -7.29 15.00 -14.80
N GLY A 220 -6.52 14.15 -15.46
CA GLY A 220 -5.09 14.03 -15.22
C GLY A 220 -4.33 15.31 -15.64
N PHE A 221 -3.16 15.49 -15.05
CA PHE A 221 -2.28 16.58 -15.44
C PHE A 221 -1.57 16.23 -16.76
N SER A 222 -1.68 17.13 -17.76
CA SER A 222 -0.87 17.05 -18.98
C SER A 222 0.51 17.67 -18.70
N GLY A 223 1.57 16.90 -18.86
CA GLY A 223 2.93 17.37 -18.65
C GLY A 223 3.97 16.41 -19.20
N THR A 224 5.16 16.91 -19.51
CA THR A 224 6.29 16.05 -19.91
C THR A 224 6.85 15.38 -18.66
N VAL A 225 6.75 14.05 -18.58
CA VAL A 225 7.44 13.29 -17.55
C VAL A 225 8.94 13.41 -17.79
N ARG A 226 9.66 14.09 -16.92
CA ARG A 226 11.12 14.01 -16.90
C ARG A 226 11.50 12.66 -16.28
N ARG A 227 12.09 11.81 -17.09
CA ARG A 227 12.69 10.55 -16.67
C ARG A 227 14.04 10.79 -16.01
#